data_e41f8db86bb2b51ae1b636294aa64177
#
_entry.id   e41f8db86bb2b51ae1b636294aa64177
#
_cell.length_a   1.000
_cell.length_b   1.000
_cell.length_c   1.000
_cell.angle_alpha   90.00
_cell.angle_beta   90.00
_cell.angle_gamma   90.00
#
_symmetry.space_group_name_H-M   'P 1'
#
loop_
_entity.id
_entity.type
_entity.pdbx_description
1 polymer ?
#
loop_
_entity_poly.entity_id
_entity_poly.type
_entity_poly.pdbx_seq_one_letter_code
_entity_poly.pdbx_strand_id
1 'polypeptide(L)'
;GTTNSAVAVMEGDKVRVIENSEGARTTPSIVAYMDNGEILVGATAKRQAITNPKNTLFAVKRLIGRRYEDAEVQKDVGRVPFKIVRAENGDAWVQVLGDKKLAAQQVSAEVLRKMKKTAEDYLGEPVTEAVITVPAYFNDSQRQATKDAGRIAGLEVKRIINEPTAAALAFGMDKMGNADRKIAVYDLGGGTFD
;
A
#
# COMPACT_ATOMS: atom_id res chain seq x y z
N GLY A 1 6.30 -1.34 2.02
CA GLY A 1 7.19 -1.26 0.87
C GLY A 1 6.58 -1.73 -0.44
N THR A 2 7.33 -1.66 -1.49
CA THR A 2 6.89 -2.08 -2.83
C THR A 2 6.57 -3.57 -2.89
N THR A 3 7.29 -4.37 -2.10
CA THR A 3 7.12 -5.82 -2.06
C THR A 3 6.26 -6.27 -0.88
N ASN A 4 6.45 -5.65 0.28
CA ASN A 4 5.74 -6.00 1.51
C ASN A 4 5.25 -4.75 2.21
N SER A 5 4.16 -4.90 2.95
CA SER A 5 3.59 -3.86 3.79
C SER A 5 3.52 -4.32 5.24
N ALA A 6 3.60 -3.38 6.16
CA ALA A 6 3.47 -3.64 7.59
C ALA A 6 2.60 -2.56 8.21
N VAL A 7 1.95 -2.91 9.30
CA VAL A 7 1.15 -1.97 10.09
C VAL A 7 1.58 -2.04 11.55
N ALA A 8 1.68 -0.88 12.17
CA ALA A 8 2.01 -0.77 13.58
C ALA A 8 1.05 0.18 14.27
N VAL A 9 0.83 -0.03 15.55
CA VAL A 9 0.01 0.84 16.40
C VAL A 9 0.78 1.19 17.66
N MET A 10 0.40 2.30 18.30
CA MET A 10 0.90 2.65 19.61
C MET A 10 0.05 1.95 20.67
N GLU A 11 0.70 1.19 21.54
CA GLU A 11 0.09 0.64 22.76
C GLU A 11 0.76 1.30 23.95
N GLY A 12 0.07 2.26 24.56
CA GLY A 12 0.67 3.08 25.60
C GLY A 12 1.84 3.88 25.02
N ASP A 13 3.05 3.63 25.51
CA ASP A 13 4.28 4.29 25.07
C ASP A 13 5.12 3.45 24.10
N LYS A 14 4.59 2.29 23.65
CA LYS A 14 5.32 1.36 22.78
C LYS A 14 4.68 1.23 21.41
N VAL A 15 5.54 1.13 20.39
CA VAL A 15 5.11 0.79 19.03
C VAL A 15 5.05 -0.72 18.90
N ARG A 16 3.95 -1.22 18.39
CA ARG A 16 3.78 -2.64 18.16
C ARG A 16 3.43 -2.89 16.70
N VAL A 17 4.27 -3.69 16.02
CA VAL A 17 3.97 -4.21 14.68
C VAL A 17 2.97 -5.35 14.82
N ILE A 18 1.87 -5.27 14.07
CA ILE A 18 0.74 -6.19 14.23
C ILE A 18 0.86 -7.34 13.24
N GLU A 19 0.60 -8.55 13.74
CA GLU A 19 0.51 -9.73 12.90
C GLU A 19 -0.82 -9.73 12.13
N ASN A 20 -0.77 -10.12 10.86
CA ASN A 20 -1.95 -10.26 10.02
C ASN A 20 -2.71 -11.57 10.35
N SER A 21 -3.79 -11.84 9.62
CA SER A 21 -4.61 -13.03 9.83
C SER A 21 -3.87 -14.35 9.61
N GLU A 22 -2.75 -14.32 8.90
CA GLU A 22 -1.88 -15.47 8.65
C GLU A 22 -0.75 -15.60 9.67
N GLY A 23 -0.71 -14.72 10.68
CA GLY A 23 0.32 -14.73 11.72
C GLY A 23 1.64 -14.10 11.31
N ALA A 24 1.69 -13.38 10.20
CA ALA A 24 2.90 -12.72 9.71
C ALA A 24 2.86 -11.22 10.02
N ARG A 25 4.02 -10.63 10.32
CA ARG A 25 4.16 -9.19 10.59
C ARG A 25 4.23 -8.35 9.33
N THR A 26 4.44 -8.98 8.17
CA THR A 26 4.43 -8.33 6.88
C THR A 26 3.40 -8.98 5.99
N THR A 27 2.81 -8.16 5.11
CA THR A 27 1.82 -8.61 4.13
C THR A 27 2.37 -8.32 2.74
N PRO A 28 2.43 -9.32 1.85
CA PRO A 28 2.83 -9.03 0.46
C PRO A 28 1.94 -7.95 -0.15
N SER A 29 2.55 -6.95 -0.79
CA SER A 29 1.83 -5.86 -1.46
C SER A 29 1.35 -6.34 -2.83
N ILE A 30 0.55 -7.39 -2.83
CA ILE A 30 0.04 -8.07 -4.02
C ILE A 30 -1.47 -8.11 -3.96
N VAL A 31 -2.13 -7.77 -5.06
CA VAL A 31 -3.60 -7.72 -5.15
C VAL A 31 -4.03 -8.53 -6.37
N ALA A 32 -4.91 -9.49 -6.19
CA ALA A 32 -5.45 -10.29 -7.28
C ALA A 32 -6.95 -10.02 -7.45
N TYR A 33 -7.34 -9.81 -8.69
CA TYR A 33 -8.75 -9.60 -9.07
C TYR A 33 -9.27 -10.88 -9.71
N MET A 34 -10.30 -11.47 -9.07
CA MET A 34 -10.85 -12.75 -9.46
C MET A 34 -12.09 -12.56 -10.31
N ASP A 35 -12.37 -13.53 -11.20
CA ASP A 35 -13.52 -13.49 -12.11
C ASP A 35 -14.87 -13.39 -11.39
N ASN A 36 -14.95 -13.93 -10.17
CA ASN A 36 -16.18 -13.90 -9.37
C ASN A 36 -16.37 -12.56 -8.62
N GLY A 37 -15.51 -11.57 -8.86
CA GLY A 37 -15.57 -10.27 -8.19
C GLY A 37 -14.81 -10.21 -6.87
N GLU A 38 -14.24 -11.32 -6.42
CA GLU A 38 -13.42 -11.36 -5.20
C GLU A 38 -12.08 -10.65 -5.44
N ILE A 39 -11.58 -9.97 -4.42
CA ILE A 39 -10.27 -9.32 -4.43
C ILE A 39 -9.44 -9.95 -3.33
N LEU A 40 -8.32 -10.56 -3.70
CA LEU A 40 -7.37 -11.14 -2.77
C LEU A 40 -6.23 -10.17 -2.53
N VAL A 41 -5.76 -10.07 -1.28
CA VAL A 41 -4.64 -9.21 -0.93
C VAL A 41 -3.65 -9.99 -0.06
N GLY A 42 -2.37 -9.82 -0.35
CA GLY A 42 -1.30 -10.40 0.44
C GLY A 42 -0.98 -11.84 0.05
N ALA A 43 -0.78 -12.70 1.03
CA ALA A 43 -0.32 -14.07 0.81
C ALA A 43 -1.28 -14.87 -0.07
N THR A 44 -2.59 -14.69 0.08
CA THR A 44 -3.59 -15.38 -0.75
C THR A 44 -3.49 -14.97 -2.21
N ALA A 45 -3.25 -13.68 -2.47
CA ALA A 45 -3.02 -13.18 -3.83
C ALA A 45 -1.74 -13.77 -4.41
N LYS A 46 -0.68 -13.79 -3.62
CA LYS A 46 0.62 -14.31 -4.04
C LYS A 46 0.56 -15.79 -4.42
N ARG A 47 -0.15 -16.61 -3.63
CA ARG A 47 -0.23 -18.05 -3.86
C ARG A 47 -0.87 -18.42 -5.20
N GLN A 48 -1.83 -17.65 -5.69
CA GLN A 48 -2.53 -17.93 -6.94
C GLN A 48 -1.94 -17.16 -8.14
N ALA A 49 -0.85 -16.42 -7.96
CA ALA A 49 -0.25 -15.59 -9.03
C ALA A 49 0.13 -16.40 -10.26
N ILE A 50 0.64 -17.60 -10.07
CA ILE A 50 1.07 -18.48 -11.18
C ILE A 50 -0.10 -18.84 -12.08
N THR A 51 -1.28 -19.05 -11.52
CA THR A 51 -2.48 -19.44 -12.27
C THR A 51 -3.29 -18.27 -12.77
N ASN A 52 -3.00 -17.04 -12.29
CA ASN A 52 -3.76 -15.84 -12.63
C ASN A 52 -2.82 -14.64 -12.83
N PRO A 53 -1.78 -14.75 -13.66
CA PRO A 53 -0.74 -13.71 -13.73
C PRO A 53 -1.23 -12.38 -14.29
N LYS A 54 -2.22 -12.40 -15.19
CA LYS A 54 -2.71 -11.16 -15.81
C LYS A 54 -3.55 -10.30 -14.86
N ASN A 55 -4.07 -10.89 -13.80
CA ASN A 55 -4.96 -10.21 -12.85
C ASN A 55 -4.36 -10.12 -11.44
N THR A 56 -3.09 -10.45 -11.30
CA THR A 56 -2.36 -10.38 -10.03
C THR A 56 -1.34 -9.26 -10.10
N LEU A 57 -1.60 -8.19 -9.36
CA LEU A 57 -0.83 -6.96 -9.45
C LEU A 57 0.18 -6.87 -8.31
N PHE A 58 1.40 -6.50 -8.66
CA PHE A 58 2.48 -6.29 -7.71
C PHE A 58 3.29 -5.06 -8.12
N ALA A 59 4.05 -4.51 -7.20
CA ALA A 59 4.90 -3.35 -7.42
C ALA A 59 4.14 -2.13 -7.99
N VAL A 60 2.87 -2.00 -7.66
CA VAL A 60 2.01 -0.91 -8.15
C VAL A 60 2.48 0.44 -7.63
N LYS A 61 3.19 0.45 -6.51
CA LYS A 61 3.83 1.66 -5.98
C LYS A 61 4.75 2.34 -6.99
N ARG A 62 5.32 1.58 -7.91
CA ARG A 62 6.17 2.12 -8.98
C ARG A 62 5.38 2.90 -10.03
N LEU A 63 4.07 2.74 -10.06
CA LEU A 63 3.17 3.41 -11.00
C LEU A 63 2.41 4.57 -10.37
N ILE A 64 2.27 4.58 -9.04
CA ILE A 64 1.41 5.53 -8.35
C ILE A 64 1.89 6.96 -8.58
N GLY A 65 0.97 7.84 -8.97
CA GLY A 65 1.27 9.25 -9.22
C GLY A 65 2.15 9.52 -10.44
N ARG A 66 2.37 8.51 -11.30
CA ARG A 66 3.20 8.64 -12.50
C ARG A 66 2.36 8.70 -13.76
N ARG A 67 2.93 9.32 -14.79
CA ARG A 67 2.35 9.36 -16.13
C ARG A 67 2.77 8.10 -16.91
N TYR A 68 1.92 7.68 -17.83
CA TYR A 68 2.21 6.49 -18.65
C TYR A 68 3.51 6.63 -19.41
N GLU A 69 3.82 7.81 -19.94
CA GLU A 69 5.02 8.08 -20.72
C GLU A 69 6.30 8.19 -19.88
N ASP A 70 6.20 8.22 -18.57
CA ASP A 70 7.38 8.32 -17.72
C ASP A 70 8.32 7.13 -17.96
N ALA A 71 9.64 7.41 -18.03
CA ALA A 71 10.64 6.38 -18.31
C ALA A 71 10.57 5.21 -17.31
N GLU A 72 10.31 5.50 -16.04
CA GLU A 72 10.18 4.47 -15.01
C GLU A 72 9.01 3.54 -15.27
N VAL A 73 7.89 4.07 -15.78
CA VAL A 73 6.71 3.28 -16.15
C VAL A 73 7.02 2.44 -17.39
N GLN A 74 7.64 3.04 -18.39
CA GLN A 74 7.95 2.37 -19.66
C GLN A 74 8.90 1.19 -19.47
N LYS A 75 9.77 1.23 -18.47
CA LYS A 75 10.62 0.10 -18.10
C LYS A 75 9.83 -1.12 -17.68
N ASP A 76 8.67 -0.91 -17.05
CA ASP A 76 7.84 -2.01 -16.54
C ASP A 76 6.85 -2.52 -17.58
N VAL A 77 6.48 -1.69 -18.56
CA VAL A 77 5.61 -2.10 -19.66
C VAL A 77 6.28 -3.26 -20.41
N GLY A 78 5.58 -4.39 -20.51
CA GLY A 78 6.10 -5.58 -21.16
C GLY A 78 7.00 -6.45 -20.28
N ARG A 79 7.39 -5.98 -19.10
CA ARG A 79 8.17 -6.80 -18.15
C ARG A 79 7.28 -7.49 -17.13
N VAL A 80 6.14 -6.89 -16.83
CA VAL A 80 5.17 -7.45 -15.88
C VAL A 80 4.10 -8.23 -16.65
N PRO A 81 3.51 -9.28 -16.07
CA PRO A 81 2.51 -10.08 -16.76
C PRO A 81 1.15 -9.41 -16.91
N PHE A 82 0.88 -8.36 -16.13
CA PHE A 82 -0.36 -7.59 -16.25
C PHE A 82 -0.18 -6.39 -17.18
N LYS A 83 -1.27 -5.82 -17.64
CA LYS A 83 -1.25 -4.66 -18.54
C LYS A 83 -1.15 -3.35 -17.79
N ILE A 84 -0.19 -2.53 -18.19
CA ILE A 84 -0.10 -1.13 -17.80
C ILE A 84 -0.65 -0.34 -18.97
N VAL A 85 -1.61 0.54 -18.71
CA VAL A 85 -2.32 1.29 -19.74
C VAL A 85 -2.28 2.79 -19.47
N ARG A 86 -2.48 3.58 -20.52
CA ARG A 86 -2.58 5.01 -20.43
C ARG A 86 -4.02 5.40 -20.16
N ALA A 87 -4.28 6.09 -19.04
CA ALA A 87 -5.59 6.65 -18.75
C ALA A 87 -5.88 7.86 -19.64
N GLU A 88 -7.13 8.30 -19.70
CA GLU A 88 -7.51 9.49 -20.49
C GLU A 88 -6.74 10.73 -20.06
N ASN A 89 -6.47 10.88 -18.78
CA ASN A 89 -5.69 12.01 -18.24
C ASN A 89 -4.17 11.84 -18.43
N GLY A 90 -3.72 10.72 -19.00
CA GLY A 90 -2.30 10.43 -19.24
C GLY A 90 -1.60 9.69 -18.12
N ASP A 91 -2.27 9.38 -17.02
CA ASP A 91 -1.68 8.64 -15.92
C ASP A 91 -1.45 7.17 -16.27
N ALA A 92 -0.50 6.55 -15.56
CA ALA A 92 -0.25 5.11 -15.66
C ALA A 92 -1.30 4.36 -14.83
N TRP A 93 -2.16 3.63 -15.51
CA TRP A 93 -3.16 2.77 -14.90
C TRP A 93 -2.85 1.31 -15.21
N VAL A 94 -3.57 0.40 -14.59
CA VAL A 94 -3.49 -1.04 -14.87
C VAL A 94 -4.83 -1.54 -15.39
N GLN A 95 -4.78 -2.66 -16.12
CA GLN A 95 -5.98 -3.27 -16.68
C GLN A 95 -6.03 -4.73 -16.29
N VAL A 96 -7.17 -5.15 -15.77
CA VAL A 96 -7.42 -6.52 -15.30
C VAL A 96 -8.77 -7.00 -15.81
N LEU A 97 -9.01 -8.30 -15.73
CA LEU A 97 -10.30 -8.93 -16.10
C LEU A 97 -10.76 -8.51 -17.50
N GLY A 98 -9.83 -8.47 -18.42
CA GLY A 98 -10.08 -8.10 -19.81
C GLY A 98 -10.11 -6.59 -20.04
N ASP A 99 -11.04 -5.88 -19.47
CA ASP A 99 -11.28 -4.47 -19.77
C ASP A 99 -11.40 -3.54 -18.55
N LYS A 100 -11.24 -4.06 -17.35
CA LYS A 100 -11.36 -3.25 -16.14
C LYS A 100 -10.09 -2.44 -15.92
N LYS A 101 -10.17 -1.14 -16.04
CA LYS A 101 -9.07 -0.20 -15.84
C LYS A 101 -9.10 0.37 -14.43
N LEU A 102 -7.95 0.36 -13.77
CA LEU A 102 -7.81 0.79 -12.38
C LEU A 102 -6.64 1.76 -12.26
N ALA A 103 -6.86 2.85 -11.53
CA ALA A 103 -5.77 3.73 -11.13
C ALA A 103 -4.89 3.02 -10.10
N ALA A 104 -3.60 3.36 -10.09
CA ALA A 104 -2.65 2.76 -9.14
C ALA A 104 -3.09 2.97 -7.68
N GLN A 105 -3.65 4.13 -7.35
CA GLN A 105 -4.14 4.41 -6.00
C GLN A 105 -5.34 3.55 -5.61
N GLN A 106 -6.16 3.10 -6.56
CA GLN A 106 -7.26 2.18 -6.26
C GLN A 106 -6.72 0.80 -5.86
N VAL A 107 -5.67 0.35 -6.53
CA VAL A 107 -5.02 -0.93 -6.20
C VAL A 107 -4.30 -0.81 -4.85
N SER A 108 -3.56 0.26 -4.63
CA SER A 108 -2.88 0.52 -3.35
C SER A 108 -3.89 0.61 -2.19
N ALA A 109 -5.08 1.13 -2.44
CA ALA A 109 -6.13 1.19 -1.44
C ALA A 109 -6.55 -0.20 -0.96
N GLU A 110 -6.50 -1.22 -1.81
CA GLU A 110 -6.81 -2.59 -1.39
C GLU A 110 -5.78 -3.11 -0.38
N VAL A 111 -4.51 -2.79 -0.58
CA VAL A 111 -3.46 -3.13 0.39
C VAL A 111 -3.71 -2.39 1.71
N LEU A 112 -4.03 -1.10 1.64
CA LEU A 112 -4.31 -0.30 2.83
C LEU A 112 -5.56 -0.80 3.58
N ARG A 113 -6.59 -1.25 2.88
CA ARG A 113 -7.77 -1.87 3.52
C ARG A 113 -7.39 -3.12 4.30
N LYS A 114 -6.50 -3.94 3.75
CA LYS A 114 -5.99 -5.13 4.45
C LYS A 114 -5.23 -4.72 5.71
N MET A 115 -4.40 -3.67 5.64
CA MET A 115 -3.66 -3.16 6.80
C MET A 115 -4.61 -2.58 7.84
N LYS A 116 -5.60 -1.80 7.40
CA LYS A 116 -6.64 -1.23 8.27
C LYS A 116 -7.38 -2.33 9.03
N LYS A 117 -7.82 -3.37 8.32
CA LYS A 117 -8.51 -4.51 8.94
C LYS A 117 -7.61 -5.24 9.93
N THR A 118 -6.35 -5.44 9.58
CA THR A 118 -5.37 -6.08 10.48
C THR A 118 -5.25 -5.30 11.79
N ALA A 119 -5.16 -3.97 11.71
CA ALA A 119 -5.09 -3.12 12.89
C ALA A 119 -6.40 -3.16 13.69
N GLU A 120 -7.54 -3.10 13.02
CA GLU A 120 -8.86 -3.13 13.68
C GLU A 120 -9.11 -4.46 14.39
N ASP A 121 -8.74 -5.57 13.78
CA ASP A 121 -8.92 -6.89 14.38
C ASP A 121 -8.07 -7.01 15.66
N TYR A 122 -6.88 -6.45 15.66
CA TYR A 122 -6.02 -6.46 16.83
C TYR A 122 -6.53 -5.53 17.93
N LEU A 123 -6.93 -4.31 17.58
CA LEU A 123 -7.36 -3.30 18.55
C LEU A 123 -8.79 -3.54 19.05
N GLY A 124 -9.62 -4.25 18.30
CA GLY A 124 -11.02 -4.45 18.61
C GLY A 124 -11.87 -3.20 18.44
N GLU A 125 -11.40 -2.22 17.66
CA GLU A 125 -12.10 -0.97 17.42
C GLU A 125 -11.77 -0.41 16.04
N PRO A 126 -12.59 0.50 15.48
CA PRO A 126 -12.32 1.11 14.18
C PRO A 126 -11.02 1.90 14.18
N VAL A 127 -10.29 1.82 13.07
CA VAL A 127 -9.10 2.61 12.80
C VAL A 127 -9.44 3.60 11.70
N THR A 128 -9.39 4.89 12.02
CA THR A 128 -9.82 5.95 11.11
C THR A 128 -8.68 6.85 10.64
N GLU A 129 -7.57 6.87 11.35
CA GLU A 129 -6.43 7.72 11.05
C GLU A 129 -5.18 6.89 10.80
N ALA A 130 -4.32 7.38 9.92
CA ALA A 130 -3.07 6.71 9.60
C ALA A 130 -1.96 7.70 9.25
N VAL A 131 -0.74 7.26 9.48
CA VAL A 131 0.48 7.85 8.91
C VAL A 131 0.99 6.83 7.90
N ILE A 132 1.28 7.27 6.69
CA ILE A 132 1.74 6.39 5.62
C ILE A 132 3.15 6.78 5.22
N THR A 133 4.03 5.79 5.06
CA THR A 133 5.40 6.02 4.65
C THR A 133 5.55 5.87 3.14
N VAL A 134 6.44 6.67 2.57
CA VAL A 134 6.77 6.67 1.15
C VAL A 134 8.29 6.74 0.97
N PRO A 135 8.81 6.28 -0.17
CA PRO A 135 10.22 6.50 -0.49
C PRO A 135 10.56 7.98 -0.50
N ALA A 136 11.78 8.32 -0.08
CA ALA A 136 12.23 9.70 -0.02
C ALA A 136 12.20 10.38 -1.41
N TYR A 137 12.37 9.61 -2.49
CA TYR A 137 12.35 10.14 -3.86
C TYR A 137 10.95 10.48 -4.40
N PHE A 138 9.88 10.13 -3.68
CA PHE A 138 8.53 10.46 -4.15
C PHE A 138 8.36 11.96 -4.31
N ASN A 139 7.81 12.37 -5.45
CA ASN A 139 7.43 13.75 -5.71
C ASN A 139 6.03 14.07 -5.14
N ASP A 140 5.57 15.30 -5.32
CA ASP A 140 4.27 15.73 -4.79
C ASP A 140 3.09 14.96 -5.38
N SER A 141 3.14 14.64 -6.69
CA SER A 141 2.09 13.85 -7.34
C SER A 141 1.98 12.45 -6.74
N GLN A 142 3.11 11.81 -6.47
CA GLN A 142 3.16 10.48 -5.87
C GLN A 142 2.67 10.50 -4.42
N ARG A 143 3.02 11.54 -3.67
CA ARG A 143 2.57 11.73 -2.28
C ARG A 143 1.08 11.99 -2.22
N GLN A 144 0.56 12.81 -3.12
CA GLN A 144 -0.88 13.08 -3.19
C GLN A 144 -1.66 11.82 -3.57
N ALA A 145 -1.18 11.05 -4.55
CA ALA A 145 -1.82 9.80 -4.95
C ALA A 145 -1.82 8.77 -3.81
N THR A 146 -0.78 8.76 -2.97
CA THR A 146 -0.72 7.90 -1.79
C THR A 146 -1.76 8.33 -0.75
N LYS A 147 -1.93 9.64 -0.54
CA LYS A 147 -3.00 10.17 0.32
C LYS A 147 -4.38 9.77 -0.22
N ASP A 148 -4.57 9.86 -1.53
CA ASP A 148 -5.82 9.45 -2.17
C ASP A 148 -6.10 7.97 -1.95
N ALA A 149 -5.08 7.11 -2.04
CA ALA A 149 -5.21 5.69 -1.75
C ALA A 149 -5.68 5.46 -0.31
N GLY A 150 -5.13 6.20 0.64
CA GLY A 150 -5.55 6.15 2.04
C GLY A 150 -7.02 6.52 2.20
N ARG A 151 -7.45 7.59 1.55
CA ARG A 151 -8.85 8.04 1.57
C ARG A 151 -9.78 7.00 0.98
N ILE A 152 -9.42 6.41 -0.15
CA ILE A 152 -10.20 5.33 -0.79
C ILE A 152 -10.35 4.14 0.17
N ALA A 153 -9.32 3.85 0.94
CA ALA A 153 -9.34 2.77 1.94
C ALA A 153 -10.14 3.11 3.20
N GLY A 154 -10.64 4.34 3.32
CA GLY A 154 -11.40 4.77 4.50
C GLY A 154 -10.53 5.30 5.62
N LEU A 155 -9.35 5.83 5.31
CA LEU A 155 -8.42 6.37 6.28
C LEU A 155 -8.24 7.88 6.09
N GLU A 156 -8.19 8.61 7.20
CA GLU A 156 -7.71 9.98 7.21
C GLU A 156 -6.18 9.93 7.34
N VAL A 157 -5.48 10.32 6.28
CA VAL A 157 -4.02 10.30 6.28
C VAL A 157 -3.51 11.57 6.93
N LYS A 158 -2.99 11.45 8.14
CA LYS A 158 -2.50 12.58 8.92
C LYS A 158 -1.18 13.11 8.40
N ARG A 159 -0.29 12.21 7.98
CA ARG A 159 1.02 12.56 7.44
C ARG A 159 1.48 11.53 6.42
N ILE A 160 2.22 12.01 5.46
CA ILE A 160 3.05 11.20 4.57
C ILE A 160 4.50 11.43 5.01
N ILE A 161 5.19 10.36 5.36
CA ILE A 161 6.54 10.42 5.95
C ILE A 161 7.49 9.59 5.09
N ASN A 162 8.71 10.07 4.92
CA ASN A 162 9.74 9.32 4.22
C ASN A 162 10.12 8.07 5.01
N GLU A 163 10.27 6.94 4.32
CA GLU A 163 10.65 5.66 4.94
C GLU A 163 11.87 5.76 5.86
N PRO A 164 12.97 6.44 5.45
CA PRO A 164 14.16 6.55 6.30
C PRO A 164 13.92 7.29 7.61
N THR A 165 12.95 8.20 7.65
CA THR A 165 12.67 8.99 8.85
C THR A 165 11.60 8.37 9.73
N ALA A 166 10.89 7.37 9.25
CA ALA A 166 9.78 6.75 9.98
C ALA A 166 10.23 6.14 11.31
N ALA A 167 11.37 5.47 11.32
CA ALA A 167 11.91 4.86 12.55
C ALA A 167 12.28 5.93 13.58
N ALA A 168 12.87 7.04 13.15
CA ALA A 168 13.25 8.13 14.04
C ALA A 168 12.01 8.82 14.63
N LEU A 169 10.95 8.97 13.82
CA LEU A 169 9.68 9.54 14.29
C LEU A 169 8.96 8.60 15.26
N ALA A 170 8.96 7.31 14.98
CA ALA A 170 8.40 6.32 15.91
C ALA A 170 9.11 6.38 17.27
N PHE A 171 10.43 6.51 17.26
CA PHE A 171 11.23 6.68 18.47
C PHE A 171 10.91 7.99 19.20
N GLY A 172 10.70 9.08 18.44
CA GLY A 172 10.31 10.37 18.99
C GLY A 172 8.92 10.35 19.62
N MET A 173 7.99 9.62 19.04
CA MET A 173 6.63 9.46 19.56
C MET A 173 6.61 8.71 20.89
N ASP A 174 7.46 7.71 21.06
CA ASP A 174 7.64 7.00 22.34
C ASP A 174 8.00 7.99 23.48
N LYS A 175 8.79 9.01 23.17
CA LYS A 175 9.24 9.99 24.16
C LYS A 175 8.19 11.07 24.48
N MET A 176 7.19 11.24 23.62
CA MET A 176 6.20 12.31 23.77
C MET A 176 5.03 11.93 24.66
N GLY A 177 4.93 10.72 25.11
CA GLY A 177 3.98 10.27 26.13
C GLY A 177 2.51 10.45 25.77
N ASN A 178 2.14 10.48 24.50
CA ASN A 178 0.76 10.58 24.06
C ASN A 178 0.08 9.22 24.05
N ALA A 179 -0.22 8.70 25.23
CA ALA A 179 -0.81 7.38 25.42
C ALA A 179 -2.18 7.22 24.79
N ASP A 180 -2.89 8.31 24.45
CA ASP A 180 -4.27 8.25 23.99
C ASP A 180 -4.44 8.32 22.47
N ARG A 181 -3.36 8.48 21.70
CA ARG A 181 -3.43 8.53 20.24
C ARG A 181 -3.02 7.20 19.63
N LYS A 182 -4.01 6.49 19.10
CA LYS A 182 -3.76 5.27 18.35
C LYS A 182 -3.50 5.65 16.90
N ILE A 183 -2.22 5.77 16.54
CA ILE A 183 -1.80 6.08 15.18
C ILE A 183 -1.23 4.81 14.57
N ALA A 184 -1.85 4.35 13.49
CA ALA A 184 -1.32 3.24 12.72
C ALA A 184 -0.30 3.77 11.72
N VAL A 185 0.87 3.13 11.66
CA VAL A 185 1.89 3.44 10.66
C VAL A 185 1.85 2.35 9.62
N TYR A 186 1.60 2.76 8.38
CA TYR A 186 1.55 1.84 7.24
C TYR A 186 2.79 2.05 6.38
N ASP A 187 3.58 1.00 6.25
CA ASP A 187 4.69 0.99 5.30
C ASP A 187 4.23 0.31 4.01
N LEU A 188 3.99 1.13 2.99
CA LEU A 188 3.72 0.68 1.62
C LEU A 188 5.04 0.70 0.85
N GLY A 189 5.83 -0.33 0.97
CA GLY A 189 7.12 -0.35 0.31
C GLY A 189 7.73 -1.74 0.28
N GLY A 190 8.99 -1.81 -0.01
CA GLY A 190 9.79 -3.03 -0.06
C GLY A 190 10.10 -3.45 -1.48
N GLY A 191 11.30 -3.98 -1.68
CA GLY A 191 11.76 -4.45 -2.98
C GLY A 191 12.61 -3.46 -3.75
N THR A 192 12.92 -2.35 -3.16
CA THR A 192 14.02 -1.51 -3.64
C THR A 192 15.19 -1.67 -2.70
N PHE A 193 16.33 -1.92 -3.28
CA PHE A 193 17.60 -1.86 -2.58
C PHE A 193 17.94 -0.39 -2.39
N ASP A 194 17.83 0.07 -1.21
CA ASP A 194 18.36 1.38 -0.82
C ASP A 194 19.45 1.21 0.23
#